data_e45fb6cd450399d8dad3eeafd95bfb1d
#
_entry.id   e45fb6cd450399d8dad3eeafd95bfb1d
#
_cell.length_a   1.000
_cell.length_b   1.000
_cell.length_c   1.000
_cell.angle_alpha   90.00
_cell.angle_beta   90.00
_cell.angle_gamma   90.00
#
_symmetry.space_group_name_H-M   'P 1'
#
loop_
_entity.id
_entity.type
_entity.pdbx_description
1 polymer ?
#
loop_
_entity_poly.entity_id
_entity_poly.type
_entity_poly.pdbx_seq_one_letter_code
_entity_poly.pdbx_strand_id
1 'polypeptide(L)'
;MTTDSISQRAQPATLGRGLLLLMATATGLSVAGNYFAQPLLDLIGRDLHVGSTLAALVVTAAQAGYALGLILLVPLGDVTDRRRLSVALFVATAAFLALTAAAPNGPVLLAGTVLTALASVGAQVVVPYAAGLAAPEERGRVVGVVMSGILLGGLLARTASGALSELGGWRTIYWVNALLMAGMAVLLHRHLPRLPAASPGAGMSYPALLRSTVALLREEPVLRRRSAIGALSLASYSVQLTALTFLLARPPYGWSESAIGLFGLVGALGVLTMTFAGRLNDRGHVQAVTGAGVLLLTVSWVVLGVAGESLPWLVAGIVGLNVAQQAVLNSNQAVVYAIRPDARNRINSAFMTSFFAGGAVGSALTSVVWARGGWPAVSALGAVLAAGTVVLWAAERVAAARGARDAGQGAVAGAGEGAARGRAPDGAATTAGRPARQRSAA
;
A
#
# COMPACT_ATOMS: atom_id res chain seq x y z
N MET A 1 -7.65 -47.14 33.02
CA MET A 1 -8.32 -47.32 31.73
C MET A 1 -9.35 -46.19 31.63
N THR A 2 -9.25 -45.22 30.85
CA THR A 2 -8.56 -44.87 29.61
C THR A 2 -8.59 -43.35 29.50
N THR A 3 -7.46 -42.68 29.56
CA THR A 3 -7.30 -41.26 29.31
C THR A 3 -6.31 -41.07 28.17
N ASP A 4 -6.75 -41.36 26.93
CA ASP A 4 -5.94 -41.10 25.75
C ASP A 4 -6.83 -40.81 24.53
N SER A 5 -7.50 -39.66 24.56
CA SER A 5 -8.23 -39.17 23.36
C SER A 5 -8.32 -37.66 23.27
N ILE A 6 -7.30 -36.92 23.76
CA ILE A 6 -7.25 -35.46 23.52
C ILE A 6 -5.84 -35.15 23.01
N SER A 7 -5.67 -35.07 21.71
CA SER A 7 -4.86 -34.12 20.94
C SER A 7 -4.37 -34.71 19.62
N GLN A 8 -5.27 -35.06 18.73
CA GLN A 8 -4.97 -34.89 17.32
C GLN A 8 -5.19 -33.42 16.96
N ARG A 9 -4.30 -32.56 17.40
CA ARG A 9 -4.08 -31.28 16.71
C ARG A 9 -3.61 -31.64 15.31
N ALA A 10 -4.50 -31.47 14.33
CA ALA A 10 -4.17 -31.57 12.92
C ALA A 10 -2.87 -30.76 12.72
N GLN A 11 -1.79 -31.45 12.38
CA GLN A 11 -0.54 -30.81 11.99
C GLN A 11 -0.87 -29.83 10.87
N PRO A 12 -0.43 -28.58 10.94
CA PRO A 12 -0.65 -27.63 9.86
C PRO A 12 0.03 -28.20 8.62
N ALA A 13 -0.78 -28.64 7.65
CA ALA A 13 -0.28 -29.12 6.38
C ALA A 13 0.54 -28.01 5.75
N THR A 14 1.80 -28.28 5.40
CA THR A 14 2.63 -27.33 4.64
C THR A 14 1.86 -26.92 3.41
N LEU A 15 1.74 -25.60 3.19
CA LEU A 15 1.00 -25.07 2.05
C LEU A 15 1.62 -25.63 0.76
N GLY A 16 0.88 -26.45 0.03
CA GLY A 16 1.37 -27.06 -1.20
C GLY A 16 1.86 -25.99 -2.18
N ARG A 17 2.99 -26.21 -2.83
CA ARG A 17 3.59 -25.25 -3.80
C ARG A 17 2.59 -24.79 -4.86
N GLY A 18 1.73 -25.70 -5.35
CA GLY A 18 0.70 -25.38 -6.35
C GLY A 18 -0.33 -24.38 -5.83
N LEU A 19 -0.81 -24.52 -4.59
CA LEU A 19 -1.76 -23.59 -3.98
C LEU A 19 -1.10 -22.22 -3.72
N LEU A 20 0.16 -22.21 -3.29
CA LEU A 20 0.92 -20.98 -3.08
C LEU A 20 1.11 -20.19 -4.39
N LEU A 21 1.48 -20.86 -5.48
CA LEU A 21 1.60 -20.26 -6.81
C LEU A 21 0.25 -19.77 -7.34
N LEU A 22 -0.82 -20.56 -7.12
CA LEU A 22 -2.19 -20.14 -7.49
C LEU A 22 -2.55 -18.84 -6.79
N MET A 23 -2.30 -18.71 -5.48
CA MET A 23 -2.60 -17.49 -4.72
C MET A 23 -1.73 -16.31 -5.16
N ALA A 24 -0.44 -16.53 -5.48
CA ALA A 24 0.44 -15.50 -6.02
C ALA A 24 -0.02 -15.01 -7.41
N THR A 25 -0.39 -15.93 -8.30
CA THR A 25 -0.93 -15.57 -9.63
C THR A 25 -2.27 -14.83 -9.49
N ALA A 26 -3.14 -15.30 -8.61
CA ALA A 26 -4.42 -14.66 -8.32
C ALA A 26 -4.23 -13.20 -7.87
N THR A 27 -3.33 -12.94 -6.92
CA THR A 27 -3.07 -11.57 -6.45
C THR A 27 -2.49 -10.69 -7.55
N GLY A 28 -1.61 -11.23 -8.39
CA GLY A 28 -1.05 -10.52 -9.54
C GLY A 28 -2.11 -10.11 -10.55
N LEU A 29 -2.96 -11.04 -10.99
CA LEU A 29 -4.06 -10.77 -11.92
C LEU A 29 -5.08 -9.77 -11.35
N SER A 30 -5.38 -9.88 -10.05
CA SER A 30 -6.32 -8.96 -9.37
C SER A 30 -5.82 -7.51 -9.41
N VAL A 31 -4.54 -7.27 -9.15
CA VAL A 31 -3.95 -5.94 -9.12
C VAL A 31 -3.67 -5.39 -10.52
N ALA A 32 -3.40 -6.27 -11.50
CA ALA A 32 -3.03 -5.89 -12.86
C ALA A 32 -4.07 -4.96 -13.52
N GLY A 33 -5.37 -5.20 -13.28
CA GLY A 33 -6.47 -4.41 -13.83
C GLY A 33 -6.40 -2.91 -13.52
N ASN A 34 -5.75 -2.51 -12.43
CA ASN A 34 -5.60 -1.12 -12.03
C ASN A 34 -4.54 -0.36 -12.87
N TYR A 35 -3.71 -1.08 -13.64
CA TYR A 35 -2.59 -0.49 -14.38
C TYR A 35 -2.74 -0.56 -15.90
N PHE A 36 -3.77 -1.25 -16.44
CA PHE A 36 -3.95 -1.43 -17.87
C PHE A 36 -4.16 -0.13 -18.63
N ALA A 37 -4.94 0.78 -18.07
CA ALA A 37 -5.26 2.03 -18.75
C ALA A 37 -4.04 2.93 -18.97
N GLN A 38 -3.00 2.83 -18.14
CA GLN A 38 -1.89 3.79 -18.12
C GLN A 38 -1.19 3.95 -19.48
N PRO A 39 -0.72 2.90 -20.19
CA PRO A 39 -0.13 3.06 -21.50
C PRO A 39 -1.15 3.33 -22.61
N LEU A 40 -2.45 3.12 -22.35
CA LEU A 40 -3.52 3.15 -23.36
C LEU A 40 -4.34 4.45 -23.34
N LEU A 41 -4.01 5.44 -22.50
CA LEU A 41 -4.82 6.64 -22.32
C LEU A 41 -5.05 7.43 -23.62
N ASP A 42 -4.03 7.52 -24.47
CA ASP A 42 -4.14 8.21 -25.76
C ASP A 42 -5.00 7.43 -26.74
N LEU A 43 -4.83 6.10 -26.82
CA LEU A 43 -5.63 5.19 -27.65
C LEU A 43 -7.11 5.21 -27.21
N ILE A 44 -7.38 5.13 -25.92
CA ILE A 44 -8.73 5.24 -25.35
C ILE A 44 -9.37 6.59 -25.70
N GLY A 45 -8.59 7.67 -25.58
CA GLY A 45 -9.04 9.01 -25.90
C GLY A 45 -9.47 9.13 -27.37
N ARG A 46 -8.66 8.58 -28.28
CA ARG A 46 -8.96 8.57 -29.73
C ARG A 46 -10.16 7.70 -30.08
N ASP A 47 -10.23 6.47 -29.54
CA ASP A 47 -11.30 5.52 -29.88
C ASP A 47 -12.68 5.96 -29.38
N LEU A 48 -12.75 6.51 -28.15
CA LEU A 48 -14.00 6.99 -27.56
C LEU A 48 -14.31 8.46 -27.86
N HIS A 49 -13.47 9.13 -28.68
CA HIS A 49 -13.61 10.55 -29.04
C HIS A 49 -13.71 11.47 -27.81
N VAL A 50 -12.93 11.17 -26.75
CA VAL A 50 -12.92 11.95 -25.51
C VAL A 50 -11.61 12.72 -25.37
N GLY A 51 -11.68 13.88 -24.77
CA GLY A 51 -10.49 14.71 -24.52
C GLY A 51 -9.50 14.04 -23.57
N SER A 52 -8.23 14.42 -23.63
CA SER A 52 -7.15 13.93 -22.79
C SER A 52 -7.46 14.02 -21.28
N THR A 53 -8.21 15.03 -20.86
CA THR A 53 -8.66 15.20 -19.47
C THR A 53 -9.54 14.02 -19.03
N LEU A 54 -10.52 13.62 -19.84
CA LEU A 54 -11.41 12.51 -19.49
C LEU A 54 -10.67 11.18 -19.57
N ALA A 55 -9.77 10.99 -20.54
CA ALA A 55 -8.91 9.82 -20.62
C ALA A 55 -8.03 9.69 -19.35
N ALA A 56 -7.43 10.77 -18.88
CA ALA A 56 -6.64 10.78 -17.65
C ALA A 56 -7.47 10.46 -16.39
N LEU A 57 -8.77 10.81 -16.37
CA LEU A 57 -9.66 10.45 -15.27
C LEU A 57 -9.85 8.93 -15.09
N VAL A 58 -9.52 8.12 -16.08
CA VAL A 58 -9.53 6.64 -15.94
C VAL A 58 -8.53 6.19 -14.87
N VAL A 59 -7.34 6.79 -14.80
CA VAL A 59 -6.36 6.49 -13.75
C VAL A 59 -6.87 6.95 -12.39
N THR A 60 -7.48 8.14 -12.33
CA THR A 60 -8.13 8.67 -11.11
C THR A 60 -9.23 7.72 -10.62
N ALA A 61 -10.09 7.26 -11.54
CA ALA A 61 -11.19 6.33 -11.27
C ALA A 61 -10.68 4.99 -10.71
N ALA A 62 -9.61 4.45 -11.29
CA ALA A 62 -8.97 3.23 -10.81
C ALA A 62 -8.45 3.39 -9.38
N GLN A 63 -7.75 4.47 -9.07
CA GLN A 63 -7.21 4.70 -7.74
C GLN A 63 -8.29 5.00 -6.70
N ALA A 64 -9.30 5.81 -7.06
CA ALA A 64 -10.43 6.10 -6.19
C ALA A 64 -11.27 4.83 -5.91
N GLY A 65 -11.55 4.03 -6.95
CA GLY A 65 -12.24 2.74 -6.81
C GLY A 65 -11.47 1.79 -5.89
N TYR A 66 -10.15 1.69 -6.06
CA TYR A 66 -9.32 0.84 -5.21
C TYR A 66 -9.30 1.33 -3.75
N ALA A 67 -9.18 2.64 -3.52
CA ALA A 67 -9.27 3.23 -2.18
C ALA A 67 -10.62 2.93 -1.50
N LEU A 68 -11.73 3.05 -2.25
CA LEU A 68 -13.07 2.67 -1.77
C LEU A 68 -13.15 1.17 -1.45
N GLY A 69 -12.59 0.32 -2.29
CA GLY A 69 -12.53 -1.13 -2.06
C GLY A 69 -11.76 -1.48 -0.78
N LEU A 70 -10.64 -0.81 -0.53
CA LEU A 70 -9.82 -1.01 0.66
C LEU A 70 -10.57 -0.68 1.96
N ILE A 71 -11.35 0.38 1.99
CA ILE A 71 -12.09 0.76 3.19
C ILE A 71 -13.39 -0.03 3.34
N LEU A 72 -14.06 -0.38 2.23
CA LEU A 72 -15.36 -1.03 2.26
C LEU A 72 -15.27 -2.56 2.24
N LEU A 73 -14.43 -3.16 1.38
CA LEU A 73 -14.45 -4.59 1.13
C LEU A 73 -13.39 -5.39 1.89
N VAL A 74 -12.20 -4.81 2.12
CA VAL A 74 -11.14 -5.53 2.85
C VAL A 74 -11.56 -5.87 4.29
N PRO A 75 -12.22 -4.97 5.06
CA PRO A 75 -12.67 -5.30 6.40
C PRO A 75 -13.71 -6.42 6.46
N LEU A 76 -14.46 -6.68 5.37
CA LEU A 76 -15.37 -7.82 5.29
C LEU A 76 -14.66 -9.16 5.52
N GLY A 77 -13.37 -9.26 5.16
CA GLY A 77 -12.54 -10.44 5.42
C GLY A 77 -12.33 -10.77 6.89
N ASP A 78 -12.63 -9.84 7.80
CA ASP A 78 -12.54 -10.06 9.25
C ASP A 78 -13.87 -10.55 9.85
N VAL A 79 -15.00 -10.42 9.13
CA VAL A 79 -16.34 -10.81 9.62
C VAL A 79 -17.02 -11.86 8.74
N THR A 80 -16.44 -12.18 7.57
CA THR A 80 -17.00 -13.17 6.63
C THR A 80 -16.00 -14.27 6.31
N ASP A 81 -16.49 -15.36 5.69
CA ASP A 81 -15.61 -16.41 5.16
C ASP A 81 -14.69 -15.85 4.06
N ARG A 82 -13.38 -15.77 4.35
CA ARG A 82 -12.37 -15.23 3.44
C ARG A 82 -12.32 -15.95 2.09
N ARG A 83 -12.61 -17.28 2.04
CA ARG A 83 -12.70 -18.03 0.79
C ARG A 83 -13.85 -17.51 -0.07
N ARG A 84 -15.06 -17.40 0.52
CA ARG A 84 -16.25 -16.91 -0.20
C ARG A 84 -16.04 -15.47 -0.66
N LEU A 85 -15.52 -14.63 0.21
CA LEU A 85 -15.21 -13.23 -0.13
C LEU A 85 -14.19 -13.14 -1.27
N SER A 86 -13.09 -13.88 -1.23
CA SER A 86 -12.10 -13.89 -2.30
C SER A 86 -12.72 -14.30 -3.63
N VAL A 87 -13.45 -15.43 -3.67
CA VAL A 87 -14.12 -15.89 -4.90
C VAL A 87 -15.12 -14.85 -5.42
N ALA A 88 -15.94 -14.27 -4.55
CA ALA A 88 -16.92 -13.25 -4.94
C ALA A 88 -16.25 -12.00 -5.54
N LEU A 89 -15.14 -11.53 -4.95
CA LEU A 89 -14.37 -10.40 -5.47
C LEU A 89 -13.76 -10.71 -6.85
N PHE A 90 -13.26 -11.93 -7.06
CA PHE A 90 -12.71 -12.34 -8.36
C PHE A 90 -13.80 -12.44 -9.44
N VAL A 91 -14.98 -12.97 -9.11
CA VAL A 91 -16.13 -12.99 -10.01
C VAL A 91 -16.60 -11.56 -10.33
N ALA A 92 -16.72 -10.71 -9.33
CA ALA A 92 -17.11 -9.31 -9.51
C ALA A 92 -16.10 -8.56 -10.37
N THR A 93 -14.79 -8.74 -10.13
CA THR A 93 -13.74 -8.14 -10.96
C THR A 93 -13.83 -8.61 -12.41
N ALA A 94 -14.07 -9.90 -12.66
CA ALA A 94 -14.26 -10.42 -14.02
C ALA A 94 -15.44 -9.76 -14.73
N ALA A 95 -16.59 -9.65 -14.04
CA ALA A 95 -17.79 -9.01 -14.59
C ALA A 95 -17.57 -7.51 -14.88
N PHE A 96 -16.90 -6.79 -13.98
CA PHE A 96 -16.63 -5.36 -14.15
C PHE A 96 -15.54 -5.09 -15.20
N LEU A 97 -14.57 -5.99 -15.37
CA LEU A 97 -13.63 -5.94 -16.50
C LEU A 97 -14.35 -6.13 -17.84
N ALA A 98 -15.29 -7.07 -17.91
CA ALA A 98 -16.12 -7.26 -19.11
C ALA A 98 -16.99 -6.01 -19.39
N LEU A 99 -17.57 -5.39 -18.37
CA LEU A 99 -18.30 -4.11 -18.50
C LEU A 99 -17.38 -3.01 -19.03
N THR A 100 -16.15 -2.91 -18.50
CA THR A 100 -15.15 -1.93 -18.94
C THR A 100 -14.75 -2.17 -20.39
N ALA A 101 -14.52 -3.43 -20.78
CA ALA A 101 -14.18 -3.82 -22.16
C ALA A 101 -15.30 -3.50 -23.14
N ALA A 102 -16.56 -3.67 -22.73
CA ALA A 102 -17.76 -3.40 -23.54
C ALA A 102 -18.17 -1.92 -23.54
N ALA A 103 -17.44 -1.02 -22.86
CA ALA A 103 -17.84 0.37 -22.71
C ALA A 103 -17.99 1.10 -24.04
N PRO A 104 -19.19 1.65 -24.36
CA PRO A 104 -19.44 2.37 -25.60
C PRO A 104 -19.02 3.84 -25.53
N ASN A 105 -18.79 4.38 -24.33
CA ASN A 105 -18.49 5.77 -24.09
C ASN A 105 -17.66 5.99 -22.80
N GLY A 106 -17.15 7.20 -22.61
CA GLY A 106 -16.33 7.56 -21.46
C GLY A 106 -16.99 7.36 -20.08
N PRO A 107 -18.25 7.78 -19.86
CA PRO A 107 -18.93 7.54 -18.58
C PRO A 107 -19.04 6.08 -18.18
N VAL A 108 -19.37 5.17 -19.11
CA VAL A 108 -19.45 3.72 -18.85
C VAL A 108 -18.05 3.15 -18.58
N LEU A 109 -17.03 3.62 -19.32
CA LEU A 109 -15.64 3.27 -19.06
C LEU A 109 -15.21 3.66 -17.65
N LEU A 110 -15.50 4.89 -17.22
CA LEU A 110 -15.15 5.37 -15.87
C LEU A 110 -15.88 4.57 -14.78
N ALA A 111 -17.19 4.33 -14.94
CA ALA A 111 -17.96 3.51 -14.01
C ALA A 111 -17.41 2.08 -13.93
N GLY A 112 -17.16 1.44 -15.08
CA GLY A 112 -16.56 0.11 -15.13
C GLY A 112 -15.18 0.07 -14.47
N THR A 113 -14.36 1.09 -14.68
CA THR A 113 -13.03 1.21 -14.06
C THR A 113 -13.12 1.34 -12.53
N VAL A 114 -14.02 2.21 -12.01
CA VAL A 114 -14.24 2.33 -10.56
C VAL A 114 -14.66 0.99 -9.96
N LEU A 115 -15.64 0.31 -10.57
CA LEU A 115 -16.16 -0.97 -10.08
C LEU A 115 -15.10 -2.09 -10.17
N THR A 116 -14.34 -2.15 -11.26
CA THR A 116 -13.22 -3.08 -11.41
C THR A 116 -12.19 -2.87 -10.30
N ALA A 117 -11.76 -1.64 -10.10
CA ALA A 117 -10.76 -1.30 -9.10
C ALA A 117 -11.27 -1.57 -7.66
N LEU A 118 -12.53 -1.24 -7.38
CA LEU A 118 -13.19 -1.53 -6.11
C LEU A 118 -13.17 -3.03 -5.80
N ALA A 119 -13.48 -3.90 -6.76
CA ALA A 119 -13.47 -5.34 -6.57
C ALA A 119 -12.04 -5.94 -6.58
N SER A 120 -11.07 -5.29 -7.23
CA SER A 120 -9.67 -5.75 -7.35
C SER A 120 -8.90 -5.82 -6.02
N VAL A 121 -9.48 -5.33 -4.93
CA VAL A 121 -8.91 -5.50 -3.58
C VAL A 121 -8.90 -6.95 -3.10
N GLY A 122 -9.38 -7.90 -3.89
CA GLY A 122 -9.27 -9.34 -3.64
C GLY A 122 -7.86 -9.79 -3.29
N ALA A 123 -6.82 -9.18 -3.88
CA ALA A 123 -5.42 -9.40 -3.50
C ALA A 123 -5.15 -9.14 -2.02
N GLN A 124 -5.73 -8.08 -1.44
CA GLN A 124 -5.57 -7.70 -0.03
C GLN A 124 -6.30 -8.66 0.92
N VAL A 125 -7.28 -9.41 0.44
CA VAL A 125 -7.96 -10.47 1.18
C VAL A 125 -7.18 -11.79 1.09
N VAL A 126 -6.61 -12.10 -0.08
CA VAL A 126 -5.85 -13.33 -0.32
C VAL A 126 -4.54 -13.38 0.47
N VAL A 127 -3.82 -12.25 0.63
CA VAL A 127 -2.54 -12.20 1.38
C VAL A 127 -2.70 -12.65 2.85
N PRO A 128 -3.58 -12.05 3.68
CA PRO A 128 -3.78 -12.51 5.06
C PRO A 128 -4.44 -13.89 5.12
N TYR A 129 -5.18 -14.30 4.11
CA TYR A 129 -5.72 -15.65 4.00
C TYR A 129 -4.59 -16.69 3.84
N ALA A 130 -3.64 -16.43 2.94
CA ALA A 130 -2.46 -17.27 2.76
C ALA A 130 -1.61 -17.36 4.04
N ALA A 131 -1.43 -16.25 4.73
CA ALA A 131 -0.74 -16.20 6.02
C ALA A 131 -1.43 -17.05 7.10
N GLY A 132 -2.78 -17.09 7.07
CA GLY A 132 -3.58 -17.91 7.99
C GLY A 132 -3.52 -19.41 7.72
N LEU A 133 -3.21 -19.82 6.48
CA LEU A 133 -3.02 -21.22 6.08
C LEU A 133 -1.62 -21.75 6.39
N ALA A 134 -0.64 -20.86 6.56
CA ALA A 134 0.75 -21.22 6.75
C ALA A 134 1.09 -21.50 8.22
N ALA A 135 2.00 -22.46 8.46
CA ALA A 135 2.60 -22.67 9.77
C ALA A 135 3.30 -21.37 10.23
N PRO A 136 3.36 -21.09 11.55
CA PRO A 136 3.96 -19.86 12.07
C PRO A 136 5.35 -19.54 11.52
N GLU A 137 6.18 -20.58 11.33
CA GLU A 137 7.56 -20.51 10.85
C GLU A 137 7.65 -20.16 9.35
N GLU A 138 6.62 -20.53 8.57
CA GLU A 138 6.58 -20.35 7.12
C GLU A 138 5.81 -19.09 6.69
N ARG A 139 5.11 -18.40 7.61
CA ARG A 139 4.23 -17.26 7.28
C ARG A 139 4.95 -16.16 6.49
N GLY A 140 6.16 -15.80 6.90
CA GLY A 140 6.94 -14.78 6.21
C GLY A 140 7.24 -15.15 4.76
N ARG A 141 7.64 -16.41 4.51
CA ARG A 141 7.90 -16.92 3.17
C ARG A 141 6.64 -16.95 2.31
N VAL A 142 5.53 -17.45 2.86
CA VAL A 142 4.24 -17.54 2.16
C VAL A 142 3.74 -16.15 1.75
N VAL A 143 3.72 -15.20 2.69
CA VAL A 143 3.35 -13.80 2.42
C VAL A 143 4.26 -13.19 1.37
N GLY A 144 5.58 -13.41 1.46
CA GLY A 144 6.56 -12.92 0.49
C GLY A 144 6.27 -13.40 -0.93
N VAL A 145 5.97 -14.69 -1.11
CA VAL A 145 5.65 -15.26 -2.43
C VAL A 145 4.33 -14.71 -2.96
N VAL A 146 3.28 -14.59 -2.13
CA VAL A 146 1.99 -14.04 -2.58
C VAL A 146 2.11 -12.56 -2.92
N MET A 147 2.87 -11.78 -2.14
CA MET A 147 3.12 -10.36 -2.43
C MET A 147 4.01 -10.16 -3.67
N SER A 148 4.93 -11.08 -3.99
CA SER A 148 5.68 -11.01 -5.24
C SER A 148 4.76 -11.12 -6.47
N GLY A 149 3.65 -11.86 -6.34
CA GLY A 149 2.59 -11.88 -7.36
C GLY A 149 1.99 -10.50 -7.61
N ILE A 150 1.68 -9.75 -6.56
CA ILE A 150 1.17 -8.36 -6.66
C ILE A 150 2.16 -7.48 -7.43
N LEU A 151 3.44 -7.55 -7.08
CA LEU A 151 4.49 -6.74 -7.72
C LEU A 151 4.68 -7.08 -9.20
N LEU A 152 4.77 -8.38 -9.50
CA LEU A 152 4.90 -8.85 -10.88
C LEU A 152 3.66 -8.52 -11.71
N GLY A 153 2.45 -8.68 -11.14
CA GLY A 153 1.20 -8.34 -11.79
C GLY A 153 1.13 -6.87 -12.16
N GLY A 154 1.44 -5.97 -11.22
CA GLY A 154 1.47 -4.53 -11.49
C GLY A 154 2.53 -4.09 -12.50
N LEU A 155 3.68 -4.77 -12.52
CA LEU A 155 4.76 -4.50 -13.46
C LEU A 155 4.41 -4.99 -14.88
N LEU A 156 4.00 -6.26 -15.00
CA LEU A 156 3.70 -6.89 -16.28
C LEU A 156 2.41 -6.35 -16.92
N ALA A 157 1.49 -5.82 -16.10
CA ALA A 157 0.22 -5.29 -16.59
C ALA A 157 0.38 -4.23 -17.67
N ARG A 158 1.30 -3.29 -17.49
CA ARG A 158 1.55 -2.20 -18.44
C ARG A 158 2.11 -2.73 -19.77
N THR A 159 3.09 -3.63 -19.70
CA THR A 159 3.70 -4.26 -20.85
C THR A 159 2.68 -5.12 -21.62
N ALA A 160 1.91 -5.94 -20.87
CA ALA A 160 0.87 -6.78 -21.45
C ALA A 160 -0.24 -5.96 -22.11
N SER A 161 -0.68 -4.85 -21.49
CA SER A 161 -1.72 -4.01 -22.05
C SER A 161 -1.27 -3.28 -23.32
N GLY A 162 -0.03 -2.76 -23.35
CA GLY A 162 0.56 -2.16 -24.54
C GLY A 162 0.65 -3.18 -25.69
N ALA A 163 1.24 -4.36 -25.44
CA ALA A 163 1.41 -5.38 -26.47
C ALA A 163 0.07 -5.94 -26.99
N LEU A 164 -0.90 -6.20 -26.11
CA LEU A 164 -2.20 -6.73 -26.53
C LEU A 164 -3.07 -5.69 -27.24
N SER A 165 -2.84 -4.39 -27.01
CA SER A 165 -3.57 -3.34 -27.70
C SER A 165 -3.29 -3.29 -29.20
N GLU A 166 -2.11 -3.73 -29.65
CA GLU A 166 -1.75 -3.83 -31.06
C GLU A 166 -2.52 -4.93 -31.79
N LEU A 167 -3.03 -5.95 -31.07
CA LEU A 167 -3.76 -7.07 -31.67
C LEU A 167 -5.25 -6.77 -31.89
N GLY A 168 -5.86 -5.90 -31.10
CA GLY A 168 -7.31 -5.65 -31.21
C GLY A 168 -7.79 -4.42 -30.43
N GLY A 169 -6.91 -3.45 -30.24
CA GLY A 169 -7.22 -2.21 -29.54
C GLY A 169 -7.22 -2.36 -28.00
N TRP A 170 -7.49 -1.25 -27.33
CA TRP A 170 -7.41 -1.16 -25.87
C TRP A 170 -8.36 -2.11 -25.11
N ARG A 171 -9.45 -2.54 -25.74
CA ARG A 171 -10.44 -3.46 -25.15
C ARG A 171 -9.91 -4.86 -24.95
N THR A 172 -8.92 -5.29 -25.74
CA THR A 172 -8.38 -6.66 -25.75
C THR A 172 -7.86 -7.08 -24.39
N ILE A 173 -7.06 -6.25 -23.72
CA ILE A 173 -6.50 -6.59 -22.41
C ILE A 173 -7.59 -6.76 -21.35
N TYR A 174 -8.65 -5.96 -21.40
CA TYR A 174 -9.76 -6.05 -20.44
C TYR A 174 -10.53 -7.35 -20.63
N TRP A 175 -10.80 -7.77 -21.88
CA TRP A 175 -11.45 -9.06 -22.18
C TRP A 175 -10.58 -10.24 -21.74
N VAL A 176 -9.29 -10.21 -22.07
CA VAL A 176 -8.33 -11.26 -21.68
C VAL A 176 -8.29 -11.40 -20.15
N ASN A 177 -8.15 -10.28 -19.43
CA ASN A 177 -8.09 -10.34 -17.98
C ASN A 177 -9.45 -10.72 -17.36
N ALA A 178 -10.58 -10.35 -17.95
CA ALA A 178 -11.90 -10.80 -17.49
C ALA A 178 -12.01 -12.33 -17.54
N LEU A 179 -11.56 -12.95 -18.62
CA LEU A 179 -11.53 -14.42 -18.78
C LEU A 179 -10.58 -15.06 -17.77
N LEU A 180 -9.38 -14.49 -17.60
CA LEU A 180 -8.39 -14.99 -16.63
C LEU A 180 -8.91 -14.89 -15.19
N MET A 181 -9.59 -13.79 -14.84
CA MET A 181 -10.19 -13.61 -13.50
C MET A 181 -11.36 -14.56 -13.27
N ALA A 182 -12.20 -14.83 -14.29
CA ALA A 182 -13.26 -15.83 -14.19
C ALA A 182 -12.68 -17.24 -13.99
N GLY A 183 -11.68 -17.62 -14.75
CA GLY A 183 -10.95 -18.89 -14.58
C GLY A 183 -10.31 -18.99 -13.21
N MET A 184 -9.67 -17.91 -12.74
CA MET A 184 -9.06 -17.84 -11.42
C MET A 184 -10.10 -17.97 -10.30
N ALA A 185 -11.29 -17.36 -10.43
CA ALA A 185 -12.38 -17.52 -9.48
C ALA A 185 -12.80 -18.99 -9.35
N VAL A 186 -12.90 -19.73 -10.47
CA VAL A 186 -13.19 -21.17 -10.47
C VAL A 186 -12.08 -21.96 -9.78
N LEU A 187 -10.81 -21.68 -10.08
CA LEU A 187 -9.66 -22.35 -9.46
C LEU A 187 -9.60 -22.09 -7.95
N LEU A 188 -9.79 -20.84 -7.53
CA LEU A 188 -9.85 -20.47 -6.11
C LEU A 188 -11.04 -21.15 -5.42
N HIS A 189 -12.20 -21.21 -6.06
CA HIS A 189 -13.37 -21.91 -5.52
C HIS A 189 -13.09 -23.40 -5.32
N ARG A 190 -12.34 -24.05 -6.20
CA ARG A 190 -12.04 -25.49 -6.12
C ARG A 190 -10.92 -25.81 -5.13
N HIS A 191 -9.88 -24.99 -5.09
CA HIS A 191 -8.64 -25.33 -4.40
C HIS A 191 -8.42 -24.64 -3.06
N LEU A 192 -9.12 -23.51 -2.77
CA LEU A 192 -8.97 -22.87 -1.47
C LEU A 192 -9.64 -23.70 -0.35
N PRO A 193 -8.90 -24.11 0.69
CA PRO A 193 -9.47 -24.81 1.83
C PRO A 193 -10.37 -23.86 2.65
N ARG A 194 -11.35 -24.39 3.38
CA ARG A 194 -12.13 -23.61 4.32
C ARG A 194 -11.33 -23.43 5.61
N LEU A 195 -11.05 -22.20 5.99
CA LEU A 195 -10.54 -21.93 7.33
C LEU A 195 -11.72 -21.83 8.31
N PRO A 196 -11.60 -22.39 9.52
CA PRO A 196 -12.54 -22.08 10.59
C PRO A 196 -12.61 -20.57 10.76
N ALA A 197 -13.82 -20.04 11.00
CA ALA A 197 -14.05 -18.62 11.23
C ALA A 197 -13.47 -18.19 12.58
N ALA A 198 -12.16 -18.15 12.71
CA ALA A 198 -11.45 -17.50 13.80
C ALA A 198 -11.12 -16.07 13.33
N SER A 199 -12.12 -15.22 13.40
CA SER A 199 -11.98 -13.84 12.95
C SER A 199 -11.64 -12.95 14.15
N PRO A 200 -10.58 -12.13 14.09
CA PRO A 200 -10.28 -11.12 15.11
C PRO A 200 -11.42 -10.11 15.33
N GLY A 201 -12.40 -10.06 14.41
CA GLY A 201 -13.61 -9.24 14.50
C GLY A 201 -14.87 -10.00 14.89
N ALA A 202 -14.78 -11.27 15.34
CA ALA A 202 -15.94 -12.06 15.74
C ALA A 202 -16.70 -11.37 16.89
N GLY A 203 -17.87 -10.81 16.57
CA GLY A 203 -18.72 -10.02 17.50
C GLY A 203 -18.87 -8.54 17.14
N MET A 204 -18.05 -7.98 16.22
CA MET A 204 -18.27 -6.62 15.73
C MET A 204 -19.22 -6.61 14.52
N SER A 205 -20.19 -5.70 14.53
CA SER A 205 -20.98 -5.44 13.32
C SER A 205 -20.14 -4.75 12.25
N TYR A 206 -20.46 -4.96 10.98
CA TYR A 206 -19.73 -4.35 9.88
C TYR A 206 -19.66 -2.80 9.96
N PRO A 207 -20.77 -2.06 10.32
CA PRO A 207 -20.66 -0.62 10.53
C PRO A 207 -19.75 -0.22 11.69
N ALA A 208 -19.66 -1.02 12.75
CA ALA A 208 -18.74 -0.77 13.85
C ALA A 208 -17.29 -0.97 13.42
N LEU A 209 -17.03 -1.95 12.56
CA LEU A 209 -15.70 -2.21 12.00
C LEU A 209 -15.24 -1.05 11.11
N LEU A 210 -16.11 -0.53 10.23
CA LEU A 210 -15.81 0.64 9.41
C LEU A 210 -15.54 1.89 10.26
N ARG A 211 -16.40 2.14 11.25
CA ARG A 211 -16.19 3.25 12.20
C ARG A 211 -14.86 3.14 12.93
N SER A 212 -14.51 1.95 13.38
CA SER A 212 -13.24 1.72 14.09
C SER A 212 -12.03 1.96 13.19
N THR A 213 -12.10 1.62 11.90
CA THR A 213 -11.03 1.88 10.92
C THR A 213 -10.82 3.39 10.70
N VAL A 214 -11.91 4.15 10.59
CA VAL A 214 -11.84 5.62 10.47
C VAL A 214 -11.41 6.28 11.80
N ALA A 215 -11.87 5.75 12.94
CA ALA A 215 -11.48 6.25 14.26
C ALA A 215 -9.97 6.15 14.51
N LEU A 216 -9.31 5.09 14.02
CA LEU A 216 -7.85 4.93 14.12
C LEU A 216 -7.07 6.10 13.51
N LEU A 217 -7.55 6.70 12.40
CA LEU A 217 -6.91 7.90 11.83
C LEU A 217 -7.02 9.13 12.75
N ARG A 218 -8.06 9.19 13.61
CA ARG A 218 -8.24 10.28 14.57
C ARG A 218 -7.48 10.03 15.87
N GLU A 219 -7.47 8.80 16.34
CA GLU A 219 -6.89 8.37 17.61
C GLU A 219 -5.36 8.28 17.56
N GLU A 220 -4.79 7.83 16.40
CA GLU A 220 -3.37 7.55 16.27
C GLU A 220 -2.63 8.66 15.49
N PRO A 221 -1.95 9.60 16.16
CA PRO A 221 -1.25 10.69 15.50
C PRO A 221 -0.14 10.22 14.55
N VAL A 222 0.52 9.11 14.88
CA VAL A 222 1.56 8.49 14.04
C VAL A 222 0.95 7.97 12.75
N LEU A 223 -0.19 7.26 12.81
CA LEU A 223 -0.90 6.78 11.64
C LEU A 223 -1.31 7.94 10.74
N ARG A 224 -1.86 9.00 11.31
CA ARG A 224 -2.30 10.20 10.56
C ARG A 224 -1.14 10.86 9.81
N ARG A 225 0.01 11.06 10.46
CA ARG A 225 1.20 11.66 9.85
C ARG A 225 1.76 10.78 8.72
N ARG A 226 1.91 9.48 8.98
CA ARG A 226 2.40 8.52 7.99
C ARG A 226 1.44 8.33 6.83
N SER A 227 0.12 8.37 7.07
CA SER A 227 -0.89 8.38 6.02
C SER A 227 -0.82 9.64 5.15
N ALA A 228 -0.58 10.81 5.73
CA ALA A 228 -0.41 12.04 4.97
C ALA A 228 0.86 12.03 4.10
N ILE A 229 2.02 11.58 4.65
CA ILE A 229 3.25 11.39 3.86
C ILE A 229 3.01 10.39 2.73
N GLY A 230 2.39 9.25 3.02
CA GLY A 230 2.06 8.23 2.02
C GLY A 230 1.12 8.76 0.94
N ALA A 231 0.06 9.48 1.30
CA ALA A 231 -0.91 10.06 0.38
C ALA A 231 -0.25 11.06 -0.58
N LEU A 232 0.56 12.00 -0.05
CA LEU A 232 1.28 12.98 -0.87
C LEU A 232 2.35 12.32 -1.76
N SER A 233 3.04 11.28 -1.26
CA SER A 233 4.03 10.57 -2.07
C SER A 233 3.38 9.85 -3.24
N LEU A 234 2.25 9.16 -3.02
CA LEU A 234 1.53 8.52 -4.13
C LEU A 234 0.86 9.56 -5.03
N ALA A 235 0.38 10.69 -4.49
CA ALA A 235 -0.11 11.78 -5.31
C ALA A 235 0.96 12.26 -6.29
N SER A 236 2.16 12.56 -5.79
CA SER A 236 3.31 12.96 -6.61
C SER A 236 3.69 11.90 -7.64
N TYR A 237 3.76 10.64 -7.25
CA TYR A 237 4.06 9.53 -8.16
C TYR A 237 2.98 9.33 -9.24
N SER A 238 1.71 9.50 -8.89
CA SER A 238 0.58 9.38 -9.83
C SER A 238 0.57 10.48 -10.89
N VAL A 239 1.11 11.66 -10.56
CA VAL A 239 1.34 12.74 -11.53
C VAL A 239 2.20 12.23 -12.68
N GLN A 240 3.34 11.58 -12.37
CA GLN A 240 4.23 11.01 -13.39
C GLN A 240 3.54 9.89 -14.20
N LEU A 241 2.86 8.95 -13.52
CA LEU A 241 2.20 7.83 -14.19
C LEU A 241 1.13 8.27 -15.19
N THR A 242 0.40 9.32 -14.86
CA THR A 242 -0.70 9.85 -15.70
C THR A 242 -0.15 10.66 -16.87
N ALA A 243 0.82 11.53 -16.62
CA ALA A 243 1.34 12.44 -17.65
C ALA A 243 2.33 11.78 -18.60
N LEU A 244 3.06 10.75 -18.16
CA LEU A 244 4.11 10.10 -18.95
C LEU A 244 3.59 9.55 -20.27
N THR A 245 2.41 8.94 -20.27
CA THR A 245 1.79 8.40 -21.49
C THR A 245 1.54 9.50 -22.51
N PHE A 246 1.00 10.63 -22.08
CA PHE A 246 0.76 11.77 -22.98
C PHE A 246 2.05 12.42 -23.47
N LEU A 247 3.12 12.41 -22.65
CA LEU A 247 4.43 12.90 -23.07
C LEU A 247 5.04 12.00 -24.15
N LEU A 248 5.04 10.69 -23.91
CA LEU A 248 5.70 9.72 -24.80
C LEU A 248 4.90 9.48 -26.10
N ALA A 249 3.58 9.62 -26.10
CA ALA A 249 2.73 9.47 -27.28
C ALA A 249 2.83 10.67 -28.24
N ARG A 250 3.44 11.79 -27.86
CA ARG A 250 3.54 13.02 -28.66
C ARG A 250 4.97 13.30 -29.12
N PRO A 251 5.16 14.14 -30.15
CA PRO A 251 6.49 14.64 -30.51
C PRO A 251 7.19 15.27 -29.31
N PRO A 252 8.51 15.08 -29.16
CA PRO A 252 9.45 14.46 -30.10
C PRO A 252 9.49 12.92 -30.03
N TYR A 253 8.83 12.28 -29.06
CA TYR A 253 8.92 10.84 -28.84
C TYR A 253 8.07 10.02 -29.82
N GLY A 254 6.76 10.27 -29.87
CA GLY A 254 5.83 9.59 -30.80
C GLY A 254 5.80 8.07 -30.64
N TRP A 255 5.94 7.56 -29.42
CA TRP A 255 6.02 6.12 -29.14
C TRP A 255 4.67 5.42 -29.26
N SER A 256 4.72 4.15 -29.69
CA SER A 256 3.56 3.25 -29.66
C SER A 256 3.19 2.85 -28.25
N GLU A 257 1.96 2.39 -28.06
CA GLU A 257 1.44 1.90 -26.78
C GLU A 257 2.30 0.75 -26.21
N SER A 258 2.81 -0.13 -27.09
CA SER A 258 3.76 -1.19 -26.70
C SER A 258 5.08 -0.64 -26.20
N ALA A 259 5.65 0.36 -26.86
CA ALA A 259 6.89 0.99 -26.41
C ALA A 259 6.70 1.68 -25.05
N ILE A 260 5.57 2.38 -24.86
CA ILE A 260 5.20 3.01 -23.59
C ILE A 260 4.99 1.93 -22.50
N GLY A 261 4.33 0.84 -22.83
CA GLY A 261 4.12 -0.29 -21.92
C GLY A 261 5.42 -0.96 -21.50
N LEU A 262 6.35 -1.19 -22.43
CA LEU A 262 7.70 -1.71 -22.17
C LEU A 262 8.53 -0.75 -21.30
N PHE A 263 8.40 0.54 -21.56
CA PHE A 263 9.07 1.56 -20.74
C PHE A 263 8.63 1.52 -19.28
N GLY A 264 7.41 1.03 -19.00
CA GLY A 264 6.95 0.75 -17.65
C GLY A 264 7.83 -0.23 -16.88
N LEU A 265 8.61 -1.10 -17.57
CA LEU A 265 9.57 -2.02 -16.94
C LEU A 265 10.75 -1.30 -16.28
N VAL A 266 11.03 -0.05 -16.65
CA VAL A 266 11.99 0.80 -15.93
C VAL A 266 11.59 0.91 -14.45
N GLY A 267 10.31 0.87 -14.15
CA GLY A 267 9.78 0.82 -12.77
C GLY A 267 10.20 -0.43 -11.98
N ALA A 268 10.62 -1.52 -12.64
CA ALA A 268 11.11 -2.74 -11.98
C ALA A 268 12.34 -2.49 -11.11
N LEU A 269 13.17 -1.51 -11.47
CA LEU A 269 14.35 -1.11 -10.69
C LEU A 269 13.96 -0.62 -9.28
N GLY A 270 12.77 -0.02 -9.13
CA GLY A 270 12.21 0.35 -7.84
C GLY A 270 11.93 -0.86 -6.94
N VAL A 271 11.54 -2.00 -7.51
CA VAL A 271 11.26 -3.23 -6.75
C VAL A 271 12.53 -3.78 -6.07
N LEU A 272 13.68 -3.69 -6.73
CA LEU A 272 14.96 -4.10 -6.14
C LEU A 272 15.28 -3.31 -4.87
N THR A 273 14.86 -2.05 -4.82
CA THR A 273 15.06 -1.16 -3.68
C THR A 273 14.27 -1.62 -2.44
N MET A 274 13.14 -2.33 -2.62
CA MET A 274 12.33 -2.83 -1.50
C MET A 274 13.13 -3.72 -0.55
N THR A 275 13.95 -4.62 -1.10
CA THR A 275 14.77 -5.53 -0.30
C THR A 275 15.84 -4.77 0.48
N PHE A 276 16.45 -3.76 -0.14
CA PHE A 276 17.48 -2.94 0.50
C PHE A 276 16.87 -2.03 1.58
N ALA A 277 15.81 -1.31 1.25
CA ALA A 277 15.08 -0.45 2.18
C ALA A 277 14.51 -1.26 3.37
N GLY A 278 14.00 -2.47 3.13
CA GLY A 278 13.54 -3.37 4.17
C GLY A 278 14.65 -3.72 5.17
N ARG A 279 15.82 -4.14 4.68
CA ARG A 279 16.97 -4.45 5.54
C ARG A 279 17.46 -3.26 6.39
N LEU A 280 17.40 -2.05 5.84
CA LEU A 280 17.73 -0.83 6.59
C LEU A 280 16.66 -0.51 7.65
N ASN A 281 15.40 -0.71 7.33
CA ASN A 281 14.28 -0.55 8.28
C ASN A 281 14.42 -1.54 9.44
N ASP A 282 14.72 -2.80 9.17
CA ASP A 282 14.92 -3.85 10.18
C ASP A 282 16.11 -3.53 11.12
N ARG A 283 17.10 -2.78 10.62
CA ARG A 283 18.24 -2.28 11.42
C ARG A 283 17.93 -0.99 12.19
N GLY A 284 16.68 -0.54 12.21
CA GLY A 284 16.27 0.66 12.93
C GLY A 284 16.47 1.99 12.18
N HIS A 285 16.88 1.96 10.91
CA HIS A 285 17.13 3.18 10.12
C HIS A 285 15.91 3.73 9.38
N VAL A 286 14.69 3.43 9.87
CA VAL A 286 13.41 3.80 9.21
C VAL A 286 13.31 5.29 8.89
N GLN A 287 13.75 6.15 9.81
CA GLN A 287 13.72 7.60 9.61
C GLN A 287 14.70 8.09 8.54
N ALA A 288 15.87 7.47 8.46
CA ALA A 288 16.84 7.78 7.41
C ALA A 288 16.33 7.33 6.03
N VAL A 289 15.72 6.14 5.94
CA VAL A 289 15.11 5.63 4.71
C VAL A 289 13.96 6.52 4.26
N THR A 290 13.08 6.94 5.20
CA THR A 290 11.99 7.89 4.88
C THR A 290 12.56 9.20 4.36
N GLY A 291 13.54 9.80 5.05
CA GLY A 291 14.15 11.06 4.67
C GLY A 291 14.84 11.00 3.31
N ALA A 292 15.66 9.97 3.07
CA ALA A 292 16.30 9.75 1.77
C ALA A 292 15.25 9.56 0.66
N GLY A 293 14.17 8.83 0.94
CA GLY A 293 13.08 8.60 -0.01
C GLY A 293 12.35 9.90 -0.40
N VAL A 294 11.93 10.72 0.56
CA VAL A 294 11.20 11.97 0.25
C VAL A 294 12.10 13.01 -0.42
N LEU A 295 13.39 13.06 -0.08
CA LEU A 295 14.35 13.92 -0.76
C LEU A 295 14.60 13.45 -2.20
N LEU A 296 14.84 12.15 -2.40
CA LEU A 296 15.00 11.58 -3.73
C LEU A 296 13.76 11.79 -4.60
N LEU A 297 12.55 11.68 -4.02
CA LEU A 297 11.29 11.96 -4.72
C LEU A 297 11.29 13.39 -5.27
N THR A 298 11.71 14.37 -4.46
CA THR A 298 11.77 15.78 -4.84
C THR A 298 12.86 16.04 -5.89
N VAL A 299 14.06 15.51 -5.68
CA VAL A 299 15.16 15.64 -6.65
C VAL A 299 14.82 15.03 -8.00
N SER A 300 14.13 13.87 -8.00
CA SER A 300 13.68 13.22 -9.23
C SER A 300 12.75 14.11 -10.05
N TRP A 301 11.87 14.88 -9.40
CA TRP A 301 11.01 15.84 -10.09
C TRP A 301 11.78 17.05 -10.64
N VAL A 302 12.83 17.50 -9.97
CA VAL A 302 13.73 18.53 -10.51
C VAL A 302 14.41 18.01 -11.77
N VAL A 303 14.93 16.77 -11.74
CA VAL A 303 15.52 16.12 -12.92
C VAL A 303 14.52 16.00 -14.05
N LEU A 304 13.27 15.57 -13.77
CA LEU A 304 12.22 15.47 -14.77
C LEU A 304 11.80 16.83 -15.35
N GLY A 305 11.82 17.89 -14.52
CA GLY A 305 11.52 19.25 -14.96
C GLY A 305 12.55 19.83 -15.93
N VAL A 306 13.83 19.45 -15.78
CA VAL A 306 14.92 19.88 -16.68
C VAL A 306 15.21 18.85 -17.78
N ALA A 307 14.61 17.66 -17.74
CA ALA A 307 14.83 16.60 -18.71
C ALA A 307 14.49 17.03 -20.14
N GLY A 308 13.48 17.89 -20.30
CA GLY A 308 13.03 18.38 -21.60
C GLY A 308 12.77 17.24 -22.58
N GLU A 309 13.48 17.22 -23.71
CA GLU A 309 13.41 16.17 -24.73
C GLU A 309 14.46 15.06 -24.54
N SER A 310 15.26 15.12 -23.47
CA SER A 310 16.37 14.17 -23.23
C SER A 310 15.88 12.88 -22.58
N LEU A 311 15.82 11.80 -23.35
CA LEU A 311 15.44 10.47 -22.89
C LEU A 311 16.30 9.97 -21.71
N PRO A 312 17.63 10.12 -21.66
CA PRO A 312 18.45 9.69 -20.52
C PRO A 312 18.05 10.37 -19.22
N TRP A 313 17.80 11.68 -19.23
CA TRP A 313 17.36 12.41 -18.04
C TRP A 313 15.94 12.03 -17.62
N LEU A 314 15.06 11.77 -18.60
CA LEU A 314 13.71 11.26 -18.33
C LEU A 314 13.78 9.90 -17.63
N VAL A 315 14.59 8.97 -18.14
CA VAL A 315 14.81 7.65 -17.54
C VAL A 315 15.39 7.80 -16.11
N ALA A 316 16.40 8.62 -15.92
CA ALA A 316 17.02 8.84 -14.61
C ALA A 316 16.01 9.37 -13.59
N GLY A 317 15.19 10.36 -13.96
CA GLY A 317 14.15 10.90 -13.11
C GLY A 317 13.06 9.86 -12.76
N ILE A 318 12.63 9.05 -13.72
CA ILE A 318 11.63 7.98 -13.50
C ILE A 318 12.20 6.89 -12.60
N VAL A 319 13.42 6.44 -12.80
CA VAL A 319 14.09 5.48 -11.91
C VAL A 319 14.14 6.03 -10.49
N GLY A 320 14.59 7.28 -10.34
CA GLY A 320 14.63 7.95 -9.04
C GLY A 320 13.27 8.00 -8.36
N LEU A 321 12.20 8.37 -9.09
CA LEU A 321 10.84 8.38 -8.56
C LEU A 321 10.37 6.99 -8.11
N ASN A 322 10.63 5.94 -8.88
CA ASN A 322 10.24 4.58 -8.52
C ASN A 322 10.97 4.10 -7.26
N VAL A 323 12.29 4.32 -7.19
CA VAL A 323 13.13 4.01 -6.03
C VAL A 323 12.63 4.75 -4.79
N ALA A 324 12.41 6.06 -4.92
CA ALA A 324 11.93 6.93 -3.85
C ALA A 324 10.56 6.48 -3.34
N GLN A 325 9.61 6.23 -4.24
CA GLN A 325 8.26 5.81 -3.90
C GLN A 325 8.23 4.50 -3.12
N GLN A 326 9.04 3.51 -3.53
CA GLN A 326 9.13 2.24 -2.83
C GLN A 326 9.81 2.37 -1.47
N ALA A 327 10.84 3.20 -1.34
CA ALA A 327 11.49 3.48 -0.07
C ALA A 327 10.52 4.14 0.93
N VAL A 328 9.77 5.16 0.48
CA VAL A 328 8.75 5.86 1.30
C VAL A 328 7.62 4.91 1.70
N LEU A 329 7.09 4.11 0.77
CA LEU A 329 6.02 3.15 1.07
C LEU A 329 6.46 2.13 2.12
N ASN A 330 7.63 1.49 1.92
CA ASN A 330 8.16 0.48 2.84
C ASN A 330 8.43 1.04 4.23
N SER A 331 9.05 2.21 4.34
CA SER A 331 9.34 2.82 5.63
C SER A 331 8.05 3.26 6.36
N ASN A 332 7.04 3.77 5.64
CA ASN A 332 5.74 4.08 6.22
C ASN A 332 5.03 2.82 6.73
N GLN A 333 5.01 1.74 5.95
CA GLN A 333 4.41 0.47 6.36
C GLN A 333 5.10 -0.12 7.59
N ALA A 334 6.45 -0.06 7.66
CA ALA A 334 7.20 -0.55 8.82
C ALA A 334 6.76 0.17 10.11
N VAL A 335 6.59 1.50 10.08
CA VAL A 335 6.11 2.28 11.22
C VAL A 335 4.65 1.96 11.54
N VAL A 336 3.79 1.97 10.52
CA VAL A 336 2.34 1.81 10.68
C VAL A 336 1.99 0.44 11.27
N TYR A 337 2.66 -0.64 10.84
CA TYR A 337 2.41 -1.99 11.34
C TYR A 337 2.89 -2.23 12.80
N ALA A 338 3.74 -1.36 13.31
CA ALA A 338 4.22 -1.42 14.70
C ALA A 338 3.29 -0.71 15.70
N ILE A 339 2.32 0.12 15.24
CA ILE A 339 1.48 0.95 16.12
C ILE A 339 0.61 0.08 17.04
N ARG A 340 -0.20 -0.82 16.48
CA ARG A 340 -1.08 -1.73 17.23
C ARG A 340 -1.09 -3.11 16.56
N PRO A 341 -0.41 -4.10 17.10
CA PRO A 341 -0.36 -5.46 16.55
C PRO A 341 -1.74 -6.15 16.47
N ASP A 342 -2.65 -5.83 17.41
CA ASP A 342 -4.03 -6.34 17.48
C ASP A 342 -4.96 -5.76 16.41
N ALA A 343 -4.65 -4.55 15.90
CA ALA A 343 -5.47 -3.85 14.90
C ALA A 343 -4.78 -3.74 13.52
N ARG A 344 -3.74 -4.56 13.25
CA ARG A 344 -2.86 -4.43 12.09
C ARG A 344 -3.60 -4.37 10.75
N ASN A 345 -4.64 -5.18 10.55
CA ASN A 345 -5.44 -5.16 9.31
C ASN A 345 -6.20 -3.85 9.13
N ARG A 346 -6.82 -3.34 10.19
CA ARG A 346 -7.57 -2.06 10.16
C ARG A 346 -6.64 -0.87 9.94
N ILE A 347 -5.48 -0.87 10.60
CA ILE A 347 -4.44 0.13 10.41
C ILE A 347 -3.92 0.12 8.98
N ASN A 348 -3.64 -1.06 8.42
CA ASN A 348 -3.23 -1.18 7.02
C ASN A 348 -4.33 -0.68 6.07
N SER A 349 -5.59 -1.04 6.30
CA SER A 349 -6.72 -0.57 5.50
C SER A 349 -6.83 0.95 5.52
N ALA A 350 -6.74 1.58 6.70
CA ALA A 350 -6.78 3.04 6.87
C ALA A 350 -5.61 3.73 6.16
N PHE A 351 -4.39 3.21 6.33
CA PHE A 351 -3.18 3.73 5.68
C PHE A 351 -3.28 3.61 4.15
N MET A 352 -3.58 2.42 3.63
CA MET A 352 -3.64 2.17 2.19
C MET A 352 -4.80 2.91 1.51
N THR A 353 -5.93 3.08 2.20
CA THR A 353 -7.04 3.94 1.71
C THR A 353 -6.56 5.38 1.53
N SER A 354 -5.89 5.94 2.54
CA SER A 354 -5.34 7.29 2.47
C SER A 354 -4.29 7.43 1.36
N PHE A 355 -3.44 6.42 1.22
CA PHE A 355 -2.41 6.31 0.20
C PHE A 355 -3.00 6.38 -1.21
N PHE A 356 -3.97 5.52 -1.55
CA PHE A 356 -4.61 5.51 -2.86
C PHE A 356 -5.54 6.70 -3.10
N ALA A 357 -6.17 7.25 -2.06
CA ALA A 357 -6.92 8.49 -2.17
C ALA A 357 -6.01 9.66 -2.57
N GLY A 358 -4.80 9.73 -1.99
CA GLY A 358 -3.77 10.67 -2.43
C GLY A 358 -3.40 10.50 -3.89
N GLY A 359 -3.20 9.25 -4.33
CA GLY A 359 -2.94 8.93 -5.73
C GLY A 359 -4.05 9.39 -6.68
N ALA A 360 -5.31 9.17 -6.30
CA ALA A 360 -6.47 9.64 -7.07
C ALA A 360 -6.47 11.17 -7.22
N VAL A 361 -6.19 11.89 -6.13
CA VAL A 361 -6.08 13.37 -6.15
C VAL A 361 -4.94 13.81 -7.07
N GLY A 362 -3.75 13.19 -6.96
CA GLY A 362 -2.60 13.51 -7.81
C GLY A 362 -2.90 13.30 -9.30
N SER A 363 -3.53 12.17 -9.64
CA SER A 363 -3.95 11.85 -11.02
C SER A 363 -5.00 12.84 -11.53
N ALA A 364 -6.00 13.20 -10.71
CA ALA A 364 -7.03 14.17 -11.08
C ALA A 364 -6.44 15.57 -11.35
N LEU A 365 -5.55 16.03 -10.47
CA LEU A 365 -4.85 17.31 -10.66
C LEU A 365 -4.00 17.30 -11.93
N THR A 366 -3.36 16.18 -12.26
CA THR A 366 -2.56 16.04 -13.48
C THR A 366 -3.39 16.28 -14.73
N SER A 367 -4.62 15.73 -14.77
CA SER A 367 -5.53 15.89 -15.91
C SER A 367 -5.81 17.36 -16.23
N VAL A 368 -6.02 18.16 -15.18
CA VAL A 368 -6.30 19.60 -15.31
C VAL A 368 -5.04 20.39 -15.68
N VAL A 369 -3.93 20.08 -15.01
CA VAL A 369 -2.65 20.81 -15.17
C VAL A 369 -2.02 20.52 -16.54
N TRP A 370 -2.10 19.27 -17.01
CA TRP A 370 -1.62 18.89 -18.34
C TRP A 370 -2.31 19.68 -19.45
N ALA A 371 -3.62 19.84 -19.37
CA ALA A 371 -4.39 20.56 -20.38
C ALA A 371 -4.01 22.05 -20.49
N ARG A 372 -3.48 22.64 -19.40
CA ARG A 372 -3.15 24.08 -19.33
C ARG A 372 -1.69 24.39 -19.62
N GLY A 373 -0.75 23.55 -19.23
CA GLY A 373 0.68 23.85 -19.27
C GLY A 373 1.60 22.68 -19.62
N GLY A 374 1.05 21.57 -20.07
CA GLY A 374 1.84 20.40 -20.51
C GLY A 374 2.81 19.87 -19.47
N TRP A 375 3.95 19.35 -19.93
CA TRP A 375 4.97 18.72 -19.07
C TRP A 375 5.60 19.66 -18.03
N PRO A 376 5.94 20.95 -18.33
CA PRO A 376 6.51 21.84 -17.34
C PRO A 376 5.59 22.06 -16.14
N ALA A 377 4.29 22.30 -16.38
CA ALA A 377 3.31 22.50 -15.32
C ALA A 377 3.08 21.22 -14.49
N VAL A 378 3.08 20.07 -15.13
CA VAL A 378 3.00 18.76 -14.46
C VAL A 378 4.22 18.50 -13.59
N SER A 379 5.41 18.82 -14.08
CA SER A 379 6.67 18.68 -13.31
C SER A 379 6.67 19.58 -12.08
N ALA A 380 6.17 20.79 -12.21
CA ALA A 380 6.00 21.70 -11.07
C ALA A 380 4.99 21.15 -10.05
N LEU A 381 3.84 20.63 -10.49
CA LEU A 381 2.86 19.98 -9.61
C LEU A 381 3.48 18.81 -8.85
N GLY A 382 4.19 17.91 -9.55
CA GLY A 382 4.86 16.75 -8.96
C GLY A 382 5.91 17.16 -7.92
N ALA A 383 6.71 18.19 -8.23
CA ALA A 383 7.71 18.76 -7.32
C ALA A 383 7.09 19.38 -6.06
N VAL A 384 5.98 20.13 -6.20
CA VAL A 384 5.26 20.72 -5.05
C VAL A 384 4.70 19.63 -4.13
N LEU A 385 4.08 18.59 -4.67
CA LEU A 385 3.58 17.46 -3.89
C LEU A 385 4.72 16.69 -3.20
N ALA A 386 5.84 16.49 -3.89
CA ALA A 386 7.02 15.85 -3.33
C ALA A 386 7.65 16.71 -2.21
N ALA A 387 7.79 18.02 -2.40
CA ALA A 387 8.26 18.93 -1.37
C ALA A 387 7.33 18.94 -0.13
N GLY A 388 6.03 18.80 -0.33
CA GLY A 388 5.06 18.61 0.75
C GLY A 388 5.38 17.38 1.62
N THR A 389 5.87 16.28 1.03
CA THR A 389 6.31 15.10 1.81
C THR A 389 7.54 15.39 2.65
N VAL A 390 8.48 16.20 2.14
CA VAL A 390 9.68 16.65 2.89
C VAL A 390 9.27 17.49 4.09
N VAL A 391 8.34 18.43 3.88
CA VAL A 391 7.83 19.30 4.97
C VAL A 391 7.16 18.47 6.07
N LEU A 392 6.31 17.50 5.72
CA LEU A 392 5.66 16.64 6.69
C LEU A 392 6.66 15.75 7.45
N TRP A 393 7.65 15.19 6.75
CA TRP A 393 8.71 14.40 7.37
C TRP A 393 9.56 15.26 8.32
N ALA A 394 9.96 16.46 7.90
CA ALA A 394 10.72 17.38 8.75
C ALA A 394 9.93 17.80 9.99
N ALA A 395 8.63 18.10 9.85
CA ALA A 395 7.75 18.39 10.97
C ALA A 395 7.65 17.23 11.96
N GLU A 396 7.58 15.98 11.47
CA GLU A 396 7.59 14.78 12.31
C GLU A 396 8.90 14.66 13.10
N ARG A 397 10.05 14.93 12.45
CA ARG A 397 11.37 14.91 13.12
C ARG A 397 11.49 15.96 14.21
N VAL A 398 11.03 17.17 13.94
CA VAL A 398 11.02 18.28 14.93
C VAL A 398 10.12 17.93 16.11
N ALA A 399 8.92 17.38 15.85
CA ALA A 399 8.01 16.98 16.91
C ALA A 399 8.59 15.87 17.81
N ALA A 400 9.23 14.86 17.18
CA ALA A 400 9.90 13.78 17.92
C ALA A 400 11.08 14.29 18.77
N ALA A 401 11.88 15.22 18.26
CA ALA A 401 13.00 15.81 18.97
C ALA A 401 12.54 16.66 20.16
N ARG A 402 11.43 17.39 20.03
CA ARG A 402 10.83 18.16 21.15
C ARG A 402 10.33 17.21 22.24
N GLY A 403 9.56 16.18 21.89
CA GLY A 403 9.06 15.21 22.87
C GLY A 403 10.18 14.48 23.64
N ALA A 404 11.30 14.17 22.98
CA ALA A 404 12.46 13.58 23.62
C ALA A 404 13.17 14.55 24.61
N ARG A 405 13.22 15.84 24.29
CA ARG A 405 13.76 16.87 25.19
C ARG A 405 12.89 17.07 26.43
N ASP A 406 11.57 17.14 26.24
CA ASP A 406 10.60 17.34 27.32
C ASP A 406 10.62 16.13 28.28
N ALA A 407 10.70 14.92 27.75
CA ALA A 407 10.85 13.71 28.56
C ALA A 407 12.17 13.67 29.34
N GLY A 408 13.28 14.12 28.72
CA GLY A 408 14.59 14.21 29.38
C GLY A 408 14.59 15.25 30.52
N GLN A 409 13.95 16.42 30.30
CA GLN A 409 13.84 17.45 31.34
C GLN A 409 12.94 17.00 32.52
N GLY A 410 11.83 16.30 32.23
CA GLY A 410 10.97 15.73 33.25
C GLY A 410 11.68 14.67 34.10
N ALA A 411 12.51 13.84 33.50
CA ALA A 411 13.31 12.83 34.22
C ALA A 411 14.37 13.48 35.11
N VAL A 412 15.02 14.57 34.68
CA VAL A 412 16.00 15.31 35.48
C VAL A 412 15.33 16.06 36.61
N ALA A 413 14.16 16.67 36.41
CA ALA A 413 13.38 17.36 37.45
C ALA A 413 12.89 16.35 38.50
N GLY A 414 12.37 15.19 38.12
CA GLY A 414 11.93 14.14 39.05
C GLY A 414 13.09 13.52 39.85
N ALA A 415 14.28 13.39 39.24
CA ALA A 415 15.47 12.94 39.98
C ALA A 415 15.96 13.99 41.00
N GLY A 416 15.83 15.30 40.67
CA GLY A 416 16.15 16.41 41.58
C GLY A 416 15.23 16.46 42.82
N GLU A 417 13.91 16.27 42.63
CA GLU A 417 12.94 16.20 43.74
C GLU A 417 13.11 14.96 44.59
N GLY A 418 13.45 13.79 44.01
CA GLY A 418 13.78 12.58 44.76
C GLY A 418 15.02 12.72 45.62
N ALA A 419 16.07 13.41 45.13
CA ALA A 419 17.28 13.70 45.88
C ALA A 419 17.07 14.73 47.02
N ALA A 420 16.14 15.70 46.82
CA ALA A 420 15.78 16.68 47.82
C ALA A 420 14.96 16.07 48.98
N ARG A 421 14.11 15.09 48.73
CA ARG A 421 13.33 14.35 49.73
C ARG A 421 14.15 13.32 50.52
N GLY A 422 15.29 12.85 50.00
CA GLY A 422 16.20 11.94 50.69
C GLY A 422 17.15 12.59 51.70
N ARG A 423 17.16 13.93 51.82
CA ARG A 423 17.90 14.68 52.82
C ARG A 423 16.97 15.24 53.90
N ALA A 424 16.31 14.36 54.66
CA ALA A 424 15.81 14.71 55.98
C ALA A 424 16.97 14.54 56.97
N PRO A 425 17.20 15.49 57.90
CA PRO A 425 18.32 15.41 58.83
C PRO A 425 18.06 14.35 59.88
N ASP A 426 18.91 13.33 59.95
CA ASP A 426 19.09 12.51 61.16
C ASP A 426 19.62 13.43 62.24
N GLY A 427 18.73 13.82 63.15
CA GLY A 427 19.04 14.61 64.36
C GLY A 427 18.25 14.15 65.50
N ALA A 428 18.95 13.57 66.48
CA ALA A 428 18.71 13.48 67.92
C ALA A 428 18.05 12.19 68.48
N ALA A 429 18.82 11.54 69.15
CA ALA A 429 18.90 11.27 70.61
C ALA A 429 18.69 9.81 71.00
N THR A 430 19.83 9.22 71.37
CA THR A 430 20.10 8.41 72.60
C THR A 430 18.95 8.25 73.53
N THR A 431 18.62 6.98 73.90
CA THR A 431 18.66 6.51 75.31
C THR A 431 18.60 4.96 75.32
N ALA A 432 19.36 4.49 76.30
CA ALA A 432 19.67 3.18 76.76
C ALA A 432 18.47 2.28 77.10
N GLY A 433 18.65 0.97 76.98
CA GLY A 433 17.77 -0.04 77.52
C GLY A 433 18.25 -1.46 77.24
N ARG A 434 18.80 -2.11 78.21
CA ARG A 434 19.50 -3.41 78.29
C ARG A 434 18.58 -4.63 78.10
N PRO A 435 19.10 -5.87 77.99
CA PRO A 435 18.50 -6.99 77.29
C PRO A 435 17.73 -8.00 78.14
N ALA A 436 16.87 -8.77 77.54
CA ALA A 436 16.37 -10.03 78.17
C ALA A 436 16.23 -11.14 77.10
N ARG A 437 17.09 -12.07 77.22
CA ARG A 437 17.10 -13.55 77.18
C ARG A 437 15.88 -14.30 76.70
N GLN A 438 16.22 -15.19 75.75
CA GLN A 438 15.90 -16.62 75.70
C GLN A 438 14.46 -17.14 75.83
N ARG A 439 14.04 -17.91 74.80
CA ARG A 439 13.74 -19.39 74.82
C ARG A 439 12.99 -19.66 73.50
N SER A 440 13.47 -20.50 72.55
CA SER A 440 13.51 -21.97 72.51
C SER A 440 12.13 -22.64 72.46
N ALA A 441 12.00 -23.48 71.44
CA ALA A 441 11.14 -24.66 71.18
C ALA A 441 9.72 -24.34 70.64
N ALA A 442 9.35 -24.84 69.53
CA ALA A 442 9.17 -26.14 68.97
C ALA A 442 8.97 -26.05 67.40
#